data_f57cb1fc12d633fea065ac2c569d4398
#
_entry.id   f57cb1fc12d633fea065ac2c569d4398
#
_cell.length_a   1.000
_cell.length_b   1.000
_cell.length_c   1.000
_cell.angle_alpha   90.00
_cell.angle_beta   90.00
_cell.angle_gamma   90.00
#
_symmetry.space_group_name_H-M   'P 1'
#
loop_
_entity.id
_entity.type
_entity.pdbx_description
1 polymer ?
#
loop_
_entity_poly.entity_id
_entity_poly.type
_entity_poly.pdbx_seq_one_letter_code
_entity_poly.pdbx_strand_id
1 'polypeptide(L)'
;SLSAQTRVFLIGASTTEAWSGPSWYPCMGWGAVLQHFFDKDKVVVDNRAVGGTTTKSFYNEHWNTVIPDIQSGDYLFISFGANDSNTYATWCTTTDEFIDYIGIFCDAARAKGATPVLLSTVNRNSWGPHNLLNSSYGQHPQAMKEAAEKYDTPFFDLYTFGFNLSEEVGSEYNTYYRHNNYKPGEYENYPEGKEDNVHLQETGATDYSRYIVEEIEKSEDVRLKTLAEATTPRYNVDFEADNDSMMTSISRSATFPEGINVTLKSYGIDENKKCFWTNASGDVVSQNNVYVYVMQNHDEHFVAIYNDSSVLQKSVDDFKIYRDRIVFYDNKIHTVSIYTFNGRFVTSVSTNYNYQFNLKTGAYILTIDGIKSTKIMIE
;
A
#
# COMPACT_ATOMS: atom_id res chain seq x y z
N SER A 1 -23.30 -22.48 -20.36
CA SER A 1 -22.08 -23.08 -19.76
C SER A 1 -21.37 -21.97 -19.01
N LEU A 2 -21.19 -22.10 -17.71
CA LEU A 2 -20.21 -21.31 -16.96
C LEU A 2 -18.85 -21.60 -17.64
N SER A 3 -18.22 -20.58 -18.23
CA SER A 3 -16.84 -20.73 -18.68
C SER A 3 -15.99 -21.11 -17.46
N ALA A 4 -15.09 -22.06 -17.63
CA ALA A 4 -14.17 -22.41 -16.57
C ALA A 4 -13.40 -21.13 -16.18
N GLN A 5 -13.34 -20.85 -14.88
CA GLN A 5 -12.64 -19.69 -14.33
C GLN A 5 -11.13 -19.88 -14.58
N THR A 6 -10.48 -18.86 -15.14
CA THR A 6 -9.04 -18.88 -15.36
C THR A 6 -8.30 -18.72 -14.03
N ARG A 7 -7.27 -19.51 -13.80
CA ARG A 7 -6.39 -19.35 -12.63
C ARG A 7 -5.07 -18.72 -13.01
N VAL A 8 -4.56 -17.88 -12.11
CA VAL A 8 -3.20 -17.36 -12.13
C VAL A 8 -2.45 -17.93 -10.94
N PHE A 9 -1.67 -18.97 -11.18
CA PHE A 9 -0.78 -19.53 -10.17
C PHE A 9 0.45 -18.64 -10.04
N LEU A 10 0.79 -18.29 -8.81
CA LEU A 10 2.01 -17.55 -8.51
C LEU A 10 3.01 -18.50 -7.85
N ILE A 11 4.20 -18.63 -8.41
CA ILE A 11 5.34 -19.26 -7.76
C ILE A 11 6.47 -18.25 -7.58
N GLY A 12 7.15 -18.34 -6.45
CA GLY A 12 8.16 -17.37 -6.09
C GLY A 12 8.61 -17.51 -4.65
N ALA A 13 9.36 -16.52 -4.20
CA ALA A 13 9.85 -16.45 -2.82
C ALA A 13 9.04 -15.45 -1.97
N SER A 14 9.61 -15.00 -0.87
CA SER A 14 8.98 -14.15 0.15
C SER A 14 8.38 -12.83 -0.37
N THR A 15 8.93 -12.24 -1.42
CA THR A 15 8.40 -11.00 -2.01
C THR A 15 7.15 -11.19 -2.86
N THR A 16 6.82 -12.45 -3.17
CA THR A 16 5.57 -12.87 -3.85
C THR A 16 4.57 -13.48 -2.87
N GLU A 17 5.06 -14.09 -1.78
CA GLU A 17 4.28 -14.83 -0.78
C GLU A 17 3.17 -13.99 -0.14
N ALA A 18 2.07 -14.64 0.24
CA ALA A 18 0.92 -13.96 0.83
C ALA A 18 1.15 -13.45 2.26
N TRP A 19 2.07 -14.07 3.03
CA TRP A 19 2.29 -13.76 4.46
C TRP A 19 0.98 -13.81 5.25
N SER A 20 0.26 -14.90 5.11
CA SER A 20 -1.07 -15.07 5.70
C SER A 20 -1.03 -15.06 7.23
N GLY A 21 -1.95 -14.31 7.82
CA GLY A 21 -2.15 -14.24 9.26
C GLY A 21 -1.92 -12.83 9.84
N PRO A 22 -2.69 -12.47 10.87
CA PRO A 22 -2.66 -11.11 11.44
C PRO A 22 -1.32 -10.76 12.09
N SER A 23 -0.53 -11.75 12.52
CA SER A 23 0.78 -11.53 13.14
C SER A 23 1.84 -10.98 12.19
N TRP A 24 1.66 -11.13 10.88
CA TRP A 24 2.59 -10.63 9.87
C TRP A 24 2.24 -9.24 9.33
N TYR A 25 0.98 -8.83 9.46
CA TYR A 25 0.53 -7.54 8.93
C TYR A 25 1.38 -6.37 9.48
N PRO A 26 1.80 -5.43 8.63
CA PRO A 26 1.49 -5.23 7.22
C PRO A 26 2.49 -5.85 6.22
N CYS A 27 3.36 -6.79 6.65
CA CYS A 27 4.27 -7.51 5.75
C CYS A 27 3.49 -8.33 4.73
N MET A 28 3.72 -8.10 3.42
CA MET A 28 3.09 -8.80 2.31
C MET A 28 4.00 -8.85 1.10
N GLY A 29 3.99 -9.97 0.37
CA GLY A 29 4.46 -9.98 -1.01
C GLY A 29 3.41 -9.44 -1.97
N TRP A 30 3.81 -9.02 -3.17
CA TRP A 30 2.90 -8.46 -4.16
C TRP A 30 1.76 -9.44 -4.56
N GLY A 31 2.01 -10.74 -4.51
CA GLY A 31 0.99 -11.75 -4.79
C GLY A 31 -0.16 -11.82 -3.78
N ALA A 32 -0.02 -11.20 -2.60
CA ALA A 32 -1.08 -11.16 -1.59
C ALA A 32 -2.25 -10.26 -2.00
N VAL A 33 -1.99 -9.19 -2.73
CA VAL A 33 -2.98 -8.18 -3.10
C VAL A 33 -3.40 -8.23 -4.56
N LEU A 34 -2.72 -9.03 -5.39
CA LEU A 34 -2.95 -9.10 -6.84
C LEU A 34 -4.39 -9.46 -7.21
N GLN A 35 -5.09 -10.28 -6.41
CA GLN A 35 -6.48 -10.65 -6.64
C GLN A 35 -7.42 -9.45 -6.73
N HIS A 36 -7.18 -8.38 -5.98
CA HIS A 36 -8.03 -7.18 -6.01
C HIS A 36 -8.04 -6.49 -7.38
N PHE A 37 -7.00 -6.70 -8.17
CA PHE A 37 -6.87 -6.12 -9.51
C PHE A 37 -7.56 -6.94 -10.62
N PHE A 38 -8.10 -8.11 -10.29
CA PHE A 38 -8.85 -8.96 -11.21
C PHE A 38 -10.26 -9.23 -10.72
N ASP A 39 -11.20 -9.25 -11.64
CA ASP A 39 -12.57 -9.74 -11.41
C ASP A 39 -12.51 -11.21 -10.99
N LYS A 40 -12.82 -11.47 -9.72
CA LYS A 40 -12.75 -12.81 -9.12
C LYS A 40 -13.67 -13.84 -9.79
N ASP A 41 -14.69 -13.37 -10.52
CA ASP A 41 -15.60 -14.28 -11.23
C ASP A 41 -14.99 -14.73 -12.58
N LYS A 42 -13.95 -14.07 -13.06
CA LYS A 42 -13.21 -14.38 -14.29
C LYS A 42 -11.86 -15.01 -14.02
N VAL A 43 -11.10 -14.42 -13.08
CA VAL A 43 -9.72 -14.82 -12.75
C VAL A 43 -9.55 -15.00 -11.25
N VAL A 44 -9.01 -16.15 -10.87
CA VAL A 44 -8.60 -16.46 -9.48
C VAL A 44 -7.08 -16.50 -9.39
N VAL A 45 -6.53 -15.72 -8.48
CA VAL A 45 -5.11 -15.75 -8.13
C VAL A 45 -4.86 -16.81 -7.06
N ASP A 46 -4.07 -17.83 -7.39
CA ASP A 46 -3.66 -18.91 -6.49
C ASP A 46 -2.17 -18.73 -6.14
N ASN A 47 -1.92 -18.09 -5.01
CA ASN A 47 -0.56 -17.78 -4.57
C ASN A 47 0.08 -19.00 -3.88
N ARG A 48 1.02 -19.65 -4.57
CA ARG A 48 1.79 -20.81 -4.11
C ARG A 48 3.26 -20.46 -3.81
N ALA A 49 3.60 -19.17 -3.73
CA ALA A 49 4.95 -18.74 -3.38
C ALA A 49 5.30 -19.11 -1.94
N VAL A 50 6.56 -19.44 -1.70
CA VAL A 50 7.07 -19.87 -0.40
C VAL A 50 8.32 -19.05 -0.05
N GLY A 51 8.30 -18.38 1.09
CA GLY A 51 9.41 -17.57 1.59
C GLY A 51 10.70 -18.36 1.77
N GLY A 52 11.83 -17.70 1.48
CA GLY A 52 13.16 -18.30 1.61
C GLY A 52 13.57 -19.22 0.47
N THR A 53 12.67 -19.55 -0.47
CA THR A 53 13.00 -20.47 -1.56
C THR A 53 13.83 -19.83 -2.67
N THR A 54 14.68 -20.63 -3.29
CA THR A 54 15.31 -20.40 -4.59
C THR A 54 14.54 -21.17 -5.66
N THR A 55 14.81 -20.96 -6.96
CA THR A 55 14.25 -21.79 -8.03
C THR A 55 14.51 -23.28 -7.79
N LYS A 56 15.74 -23.62 -7.37
CA LYS A 56 16.19 -24.98 -7.11
C LYS A 56 15.48 -25.62 -5.90
N SER A 57 15.38 -24.93 -4.78
CA SER A 57 14.69 -25.46 -3.60
C SER A 57 13.19 -25.56 -3.83
N PHE A 58 12.57 -24.58 -4.49
CA PHE A 58 11.17 -24.62 -4.84
C PHE A 58 10.83 -25.82 -5.73
N TYR A 59 11.66 -26.06 -6.75
CA TYR A 59 11.50 -27.24 -7.62
C TYR A 59 11.53 -28.55 -6.85
N ASN A 60 12.49 -28.72 -5.93
CA ASN A 60 12.66 -29.97 -5.21
C ASN A 60 11.62 -30.21 -4.10
N GLU A 61 11.13 -29.14 -3.45
CA GLU A 61 10.34 -29.23 -2.22
C GLU A 61 8.85 -28.93 -2.44
N HIS A 62 8.50 -28.05 -3.40
CA HIS A 62 7.16 -27.49 -3.53
C HIS A 62 6.52 -27.72 -4.91
N TRP A 63 7.30 -27.82 -5.99
CA TRP A 63 6.78 -27.90 -7.35
C TRP A 63 5.76 -29.02 -7.57
N ASN A 64 5.99 -30.18 -6.97
CA ASN A 64 5.10 -31.33 -7.09
C ASN A 64 3.71 -31.12 -6.46
N THR A 65 3.53 -30.09 -5.65
CA THR A 65 2.23 -29.68 -5.08
C THR A 65 1.50 -28.64 -5.94
N VAL A 66 2.18 -28.02 -6.89
CA VAL A 66 1.63 -26.97 -7.76
C VAL A 66 1.22 -27.52 -9.12
N ILE A 67 2.14 -28.23 -9.79
CA ILE A 67 1.94 -28.69 -11.17
C ILE A 67 0.69 -29.55 -11.41
N PRO A 68 0.23 -30.40 -10.46
CA PRO A 68 -1.00 -31.18 -10.68
C PRO A 68 -2.26 -30.34 -10.81
N ASP A 69 -2.30 -29.17 -10.17
CA ASP A 69 -3.47 -28.30 -10.12
C ASP A 69 -3.62 -27.41 -11.38
N ILE A 70 -2.53 -27.21 -12.12
CA ILE A 70 -2.49 -26.38 -13.33
C ILE A 70 -3.25 -27.09 -14.46
N GLN A 71 -4.13 -26.33 -15.13
CA GLN A 71 -4.96 -26.79 -16.24
C GLN A 71 -4.75 -25.93 -17.51
N SER A 72 -5.28 -26.43 -18.62
CA SER A 72 -5.26 -25.68 -19.89
C SER A 72 -6.04 -24.37 -19.76
N GLY A 73 -5.43 -23.27 -20.21
CA GLY A 73 -5.96 -21.92 -20.12
C GLY A 73 -5.59 -21.16 -18.85
N ASP A 74 -4.89 -21.82 -17.91
CA ASP A 74 -4.35 -21.15 -16.72
C ASP A 74 -3.06 -20.37 -17.06
N TYR A 75 -2.61 -19.59 -16.09
CA TYR A 75 -1.34 -18.86 -16.13
C TYR A 75 -0.44 -19.31 -14.98
N LEU A 76 0.87 -19.33 -15.24
CA LEU A 76 1.89 -19.52 -14.23
C LEU A 76 2.80 -18.30 -14.18
N PHE A 77 2.67 -17.46 -13.17
CA PHE A 77 3.55 -16.32 -12.90
C PHE A 77 4.73 -16.80 -12.06
N ILE A 78 5.95 -16.54 -12.54
CA ILE A 78 7.20 -17.06 -11.97
C ILE A 78 8.09 -15.91 -11.57
N SER A 79 8.37 -15.73 -10.27
CA SER A 79 9.19 -14.64 -9.74
C SER A 79 10.17 -15.13 -8.69
N PHE A 80 11.43 -15.29 -9.10
CA PHE A 80 12.55 -15.72 -8.26
C PHE A 80 13.77 -14.83 -8.51
N GLY A 81 14.90 -15.11 -7.84
CA GLY A 81 16.20 -14.49 -8.06
C GLY A 81 16.82 -13.88 -6.81
N ALA A 82 16.02 -13.39 -5.85
CA ALA A 82 16.55 -12.78 -4.63
C ALA A 82 17.38 -13.77 -3.80
N ASN A 83 16.85 -14.94 -3.51
CA ASN A 83 17.53 -16.00 -2.75
C ASN A 83 18.51 -16.77 -3.62
N ASP A 84 18.22 -16.94 -4.91
CA ASP A 84 19.11 -17.59 -5.88
C ASP A 84 20.48 -16.88 -5.94
N SER A 85 20.49 -15.57 -5.85
CA SER A 85 21.71 -14.74 -5.88
C SER A 85 22.52 -14.76 -4.58
N ASN A 86 21.94 -15.27 -3.50
CA ASN A 86 22.57 -15.30 -2.18
C ASN A 86 23.49 -16.52 -2.05
N THR A 87 24.79 -16.31 -2.26
CA THR A 87 25.84 -17.37 -2.21
C THR A 87 25.96 -18.06 -0.84
N TYR A 88 25.37 -17.52 0.22
CA TYR A 88 25.29 -18.15 1.53
C TYR A 88 24.04 -19.02 1.69
N ALA A 89 23.06 -18.95 0.77
CA ALA A 89 21.89 -19.81 0.80
C ALA A 89 22.27 -21.24 0.35
N THR A 90 21.75 -22.26 1.04
CA THR A 90 22.04 -23.67 0.76
C THR A 90 21.74 -24.08 -0.67
N TRP A 91 20.76 -23.46 -1.31
CA TRP A 91 20.27 -23.78 -2.64
C TRP A 91 20.43 -22.61 -3.63
N CYS A 92 21.43 -21.74 -3.43
CA CYS A 92 21.75 -20.69 -4.40
C CYS A 92 22.04 -21.30 -5.77
N THR A 93 21.83 -20.53 -6.83
CA THR A 93 22.06 -20.94 -8.22
C THR A 93 23.05 -20.00 -8.90
N THR A 94 23.80 -20.50 -9.86
CA THR A 94 24.41 -19.68 -10.87
C THR A 94 23.30 -19.11 -11.78
N THR A 95 23.62 -18.10 -12.59
CA THR A 95 22.65 -17.58 -13.58
C THR A 95 22.22 -18.62 -14.60
N ASP A 96 23.13 -19.51 -15.02
CA ASP A 96 22.81 -20.59 -15.96
C ASP A 96 21.87 -21.62 -15.33
N GLU A 97 22.17 -22.08 -14.10
CA GLU A 97 21.27 -22.98 -13.35
C GLU A 97 19.90 -22.33 -13.12
N PHE A 98 19.88 -21.02 -12.80
CA PHE A 98 18.65 -20.26 -12.61
C PHE A 98 17.78 -20.27 -13.89
N ILE A 99 18.38 -19.93 -15.05
CA ILE A 99 17.70 -19.95 -16.34
C ILE A 99 17.17 -21.34 -16.67
N ASP A 100 17.93 -22.38 -16.38
CA ASP A 100 17.50 -23.76 -16.63
C ASP A 100 16.30 -24.17 -15.76
N TYR A 101 16.28 -23.83 -14.46
CA TYR A 101 15.11 -24.07 -13.60
C TYR A 101 13.87 -23.28 -14.06
N ILE A 102 14.04 -22.02 -14.48
CA ILE A 102 12.95 -21.24 -15.06
C ILE A 102 12.40 -21.94 -16.30
N GLY A 103 13.27 -22.51 -17.16
CA GLY A 103 12.87 -23.29 -18.32
C GLY A 103 12.03 -24.52 -17.96
N ILE A 104 12.42 -25.26 -16.91
CA ILE A 104 11.66 -26.40 -16.43
C ILE A 104 10.22 -26.00 -16.05
N PHE A 105 10.05 -24.89 -15.33
CA PHE A 105 8.72 -24.38 -14.95
C PHE A 105 7.91 -23.96 -16.20
N CYS A 106 8.52 -23.25 -17.14
CA CYS A 106 7.88 -22.83 -18.38
C CYS A 106 7.39 -24.00 -19.22
N ASP A 107 8.26 -24.99 -19.43
CA ASP A 107 7.95 -26.16 -20.25
C ASP A 107 6.83 -27.03 -19.60
N ALA A 108 6.88 -27.19 -18.27
CA ALA A 108 5.86 -27.92 -17.55
C ALA A 108 4.49 -27.21 -17.61
N ALA A 109 4.45 -25.88 -17.49
CA ALA A 109 3.23 -25.11 -17.66
C ALA A 109 2.64 -25.26 -19.06
N ARG A 110 3.47 -25.16 -20.10
CA ARG A 110 3.06 -25.34 -21.50
C ARG A 110 2.56 -26.76 -21.78
N ALA A 111 3.20 -27.76 -21.18
CA ALA A 111 2.74 -29.14 -21.30
C ALA A 111 1.34 -29.37 -20.72
N LYS A 112 0.91 -28.51 -19.78
CA LYS A 112 -0.45 -28.48 -19.24
C LYS A 112 -1.41 -27.60 -20.06
N GLY A 113 -0.92 -26.88 -21.07
CA GLY A 113 -1.69 -25.90 -21.83
C GLY A 113 -1.86 -24.56 -21.12
N ALA A 114 -1.03 -24.28 -20.12
CA ALA A 114 -0.99 -23.01 -19.40
C ALA A 114 0.06 -22.07 -20.00
N THR A 115 -0.11 -20.78 -19.76
CA THR A 115 0.79 -19.71 -20.22
C THR A 115 1.76 -19.33 -19.09
N PRO A 116 3.08 -19.59 -19.23
CA PRO A 116 4.06 -19.06 -18.30
C PRO A 116 4.27 -17.57 -18.54
N VAL A 117 4.45 -16.80 -17.46
CA VAL A 117 4.77 -15.37 -17.44
C VAL A 117 5.92 -15.16 -16.47
N LEU A 118 6.99 -14.52 -16.90
CA LEU A 118 8.16 -14.29 -16.07
C LEU A 118 8.16 -12.88 -15.48
N LEU A 119 8.54 -12.79 -14.20
CA LEU A 119 8.65 -11.53 -13.48
C LEU A 119 10.01 -11.49 -12.78
N SER A 120 10.78 -10.42 -12.97
CA SER A 120 12.01 -10.25 -12.19
C SER A 120 11.68 -10.06 -10.71
N THR A 121 12.65 -10.31 -9.81
CA THR A 121 12.46 -10.06 -8.37
C THR A 121 12.34 -8.57 -8.08
N VAL A 122 11.69 -8.19 -6.98
CA VAL A 122 11.65 -6.79 -6.51
C VAL A 122 13.03 -6.37 -6.01
N ASN A 123 13.38 -5.07 -6.12
CA ASN A 123 14.65 -4.56 -5.61
C ASN A 123 14.67 -4.47 -4.08
N ARG A 124 15.86 -4.43 -3.48
CA ARG A 124 16.03 -4.15 -2.05
C ARG A 124 15.98 -2.64 -1.75
N ASN A 125 15.63 -2.30 -0.53
CA ASN A 125 15.80 -0.96 0.02
C ASN A 125 17.23 -0.80 0.58
N SER A 126 18.21 -0.55 -0.30
CA SER A 126 19.62 -0.44 0.06
C SER A 126 20.22 0.83 -0.51
N TRP A 127 20.49 1.79 0.35
CA TRP A 127 20.99 3.12 -0.03
C TRP A 127 22.45 3.28 0.32
N GLY A 128 23.22 3.81 -0.63
CA GLY A 128 24.62 4.13 -0.48
C GLY A 128 24.86 5.61 -0.18
N PRO A 129 26.13 6.06 -0.27
CA PRO A 129 26.49 7.45 -0.13
C PRO A 129 25.71 8.34 -1.12
N HIS A 130 25.48 9.58 -0.72
CA HIS A 130 24.73 10.57 -1.53
C HIS A 130 23.28 10.18 -1.84
N ASN A 131 22.69 9.29 -1.03
CA ASN A 131 21.31 8.82 -1.20
C ASN A 131 21.04 8.18 -2.58
N LEU A 132 22.01 7.42 -3.08
CA LEU A 132 21.88 6.64 -4.30
C LEU A 132 21.49 5.20 -3.97
N LEU A 133 20.50 4.68 -4.69
CA LEU A 133 20.06 3.29 -4.51
C LEU A 133 21.11 2.32 -5.04
N ASN A 134 21.49 1.33 -4.25
CA ASN A 134 22.39 0.27 -4.68
C ASN A 134 21.64 -0.78 -5.49
N SER A 135 22.31 -1.31 -6.52
CA SER A 135 21.83 -2.52 -7.20
C SER A 135 21.85 -3.72 -6.22
N SER A 136 20.98 -4.68 -6.44
CA SER A 136 20.85 -5.88 -5.60
C SER A 136 20.70 -7.13 -6.47
N TYR A 137 21.00 -8.29 -5.88
CA TYR A 137 20.81 -9.62 -6.47
C TYR A 137 21.69 -9.93 -7.70
N GLY A 138 22.81 -9.22 -7.86
CA GLY A 138 23.79 -9.49 -8.91
C GLY A 138 23.19 -9.49 -10.32
N GLN A 139 23.41 -10.57 -11.06
CA GLN A 139 22.94 -10.73 -12.43
C GLN A 139 21.59 -11.47 -12.54
N HIS A 140 20.98 -11.92 -11.42
CA HIS A 140 19.74 -12.71 -11.48
C HIS A 140 18.53 -11.95 -12.04
N PRO A 141 18.33 -10.62 -11.78
CA PRO A 141 17.28 -9.87 -12.46
C PRO A 141 17.44 -9.86 -13.99
N GLN A 142 18.68 -9.71 -14.47
CA GLN A 142 19.00 -9.76 -15.89
C GLN A 142 18.84 -11.19 -16.46
N ALA A 143 19.24 -12.22 -15.68
CA ALA A 143 19.05 -13.63 -16.07
C ALA A 143 17.56 -14.00 -16.23
N MET A 144 16.66 -13.40 -15.44
CA MET A 144 15.22 -13.59 -15.64
C MET A 144 14.74 -13.03 -16.98
N LYS A 145 15.25 -11.87 -17.40
CA LYS A 145 14.96 -11.31 -18.71
C LYS A 145 15.50 -12.19 -19.85
N GLU A 146 16.73 -12.67 -19.71
CA GLU A 146 17.34 -13.62 -20.65
C GLU A 146 16.55 -14.94 -20.76
N ALA A 147 16.04 -15.44 -19.62
CA ALA A 147 15.13 -16.59 -19.61
C ALA A 147 13.83 -16.31 -20.36
N ALA A 148 13.26 -15.10 -20.22
CA ALA A 148 12.06 -14.71 -20.94
C ALA A 148 12.26 -14.69 -22.46
N GLU A 149 13.40 -14.19 -22.91
CA GLU A 149 13.80 -14.20 -24.32
C GLU A 149 14.05 -15.64 -24.81
N LYS A 150 14.81 -16.44 -24.03
CA LYS A 150 15.15 -17.84 -24.37
C LYS A 150 13.93 -18.74 -24.50
N TYR A 151 12.96 -18.55 -23.62
CA TYR A 151 11.76 -19.39 -23.57
C TYR A 151 10.52 -18.73 -24.19
N ASP A 152 10.64 -17.59 -24.84
CA ASP A 152 9.55 -16.86 -25.49
C ASP A 152 8.33 -16.71 -24.57
N THR A 153 8.51 -16.00 -23.44
CA THR A 153 7.46 -15.74 -22.47
C THR A 153 7.18 -14.24 -22.35
N PRO A 154 5.94 -13.81 -22.02
CA PRO A 154 5.71 -12.48 -21.51
C PRO A 154 6.60 -12.21 -20.29
N PHE A 155 7.08 -10.98 -20.15
CA PHE A 155 7.99 -10.58 -19.08
C PHE A 155 7.60 -9.24 -18.48
N PHE A 156 7.57 -9.18 -17.15
CA PHE A 156 7.36 -7.95 -16.38
C PHE A 156 8.60 -7.65 -15.51
N ASP A 157 9.24 -6.53 -15.76
CA ASP A 157 10.47 -6.14 -15.07
C ASP A 157 10.18 -5.42 -13.74
N LEU A 158 9.85 -6.19 -12.71
CA LEU A 158 9.58 -5.68 -11.37
C LEU A 158 10.83 -5.02 -10.76
N TYR A 159 12.03 -5.52 -11.09
CA TYR A 159 13.27 -5.00 -10.57
C TYR A 159 13.51 -3.56 -11.06
N THR A 160 13.44 -3.34 -12.37
CA THR A 160 13.64 -2.01 -12.97
C THR A 160 12.54 -1.04 -12.55
N PHE A 161 11.28 -1.50 -12.54
CA PHE A 161 10.17 -0.69 -12.04
C PHE A 161 10.40 -0.25 -10.59
N GLY A 162 10.71 -1.18 -9.70
CA GLY A 162 10.92 -0.90 -8.28
C GLY A 162 12.14 -0.02 -8.03
N PHE A 163 13.22 -0.22 -8.80
CA PHE A 163 14.42 0.58 -8.71
C PHE A 163 14.14 2.04 -9.11
N ASN A 164 13.53 2.27 -10.26
CA ASN A 164 13.19 3.61 -10.75
C ASN A 164 12.22 4.33 -9.81
N LEU A 165 11.19 3.63 -9.36
CA LEU A 165 10.24 4.21 -8.40
C LEU A 165 10.92 4.55 -7.07
N SER A 166 11.85 3.71 -6.58
CA SER A 166 12.60 3.99 -5.36
C SER A 166 13.43 5.27 -5.48
N GLU A 167 14.11 5.48 -6.62
CA GLU A 167 14.88 6.70 -6.87
C GLU A 167 13.97 7.94 -6.99
N GLU A 168 12.82 7.80 -7.63
CA GLU A 168 11.83 8.88 -7.78
C GLU A 168 11.26 9.33 -6.44
N VAL A 169 10.88 8.38 -5.56
CA VAL A 169 10.21 8.69 -4.28
C VAL A 169 11.19 9.02 -3.15
N GLY A 170 12.45 8.64 -3.30
CA GLY A 170 13.50 8.84 -2.31
C GLY A 170 13.51 7.80 -1.19
N SER A 171 14.60 7.84 -0.39
CA SER A 171 14.89 6.79 0.60
C SER A 171 13.86 6.71 1.72
N GLU A 172 13.36 7.84 2.23
CA GLU A 172 12.40 7.84 3.33
C GLU A 172 11.08 7.19 2.91
N TYR A 173 10.51 7.63 1.78
CA TYR A 173 9.28 7.04 1.27
C TYR A 173 9.48 5.55 0.96
N ASN A 174 10.56 5.20 0.24
CA ASN A 174 10.84 3.80 -0.10
C ASN A 174 10.98 2.92 1.15
N THR A 175 11.59 3.43 2.22
CA THR A 175 11.78 2.72 3.48
C THR A 175 10.46 2.50 4.21
N TYR A 176 9.72 3.57 4.49
CA TYR A 176 8.58 3.52 5.42
C TYR A 176 7.21 3.29 4.77
N TYR A 177 7.09 3.37 3.45
CA TYR A 177 5.85 3.08 2.73
C TYR A 177 5.90 1.81 1.89
N ARG A 178 7.07 1.47 1.33
CA ARG A 178 7.16 0.34 0.39
C ARG A 178 7.79 -0.90 0.99
N HIS A 179 8.88 -0.73 1.75
CA HIS A 179 9.56 -1.84 2.42
C HIS A 179 9.05 -2.04 3.85
N ASN A 180 9.37 -3.19 4.41
CA ASN A 180 8.84 -3.67 5.67
C ASN A 180 9.51 -3.01 6.88
N ASN A 181 9.56 -1.66 6.87
CA ASN A 181 10.11 -0.83 7.92
C ASN A 181 9.00 0.01 8.56
N TYR A 182 8.96 0.05 9.88
CA TYR A 182 7.95 0.77 10.65
C TYR A 182 8.60 1.56 11.76
N LYS A 183 8.08 2.75 12.02
CA LYS A 183 8.45 3.54 13.20
C LYS A 183 7.78 2.95 14.46
N PRO A 184 8.34 3.13 15.67
CA PRO A 184 7.72 2.68 16.90
C PRO A 184 6.26 3.17 17.03
N GLY A 185 5.35 2.27 17.41
CA GLY A 185 3.94 2.58 17.63
C GLY A 185 3.07 2.69 16.37
N GLU A 186 3.58 2.46 15.17
CA GLU A 186 2.77 2.48 13.94
C GLU A 186 1.85 1.26 13.81
N TYR A 187 2.31 0.11 14.24
CA TYR A 187 1.56 -1.16 14.15
C TYR A 187 1.62 -1.92 15.48
N GLU A 188 0.48 -2.46 15.91
CA GLU A 188 0.39 -3.22 17.17
C GLU A 188 1.33 -4.43 17.20
N ASN A 189 1.54 -5.09 16.05
CA ASN A 189 2.43 -6.23 15.93
C ASN A 189 3.93 -5.87 16.08
N TYR A 190 4.25 -4.58 15.93
CA TYR A 190 5.63 -4.07 15.94
C TYR A 190 5.70 -2.79 16.80
N PRO A 191 5.45 -2.89 18.13
CA PRO A 191 5.39 -1.71 19.01
C PRO A 191 6.73 -0.94 19.06
N GLU A 192 7.85 -1.64 18.92
CA GLU A 192 9.20 -1.05 18.88
C GLU A 192 9.64 -0.63 17.45
N GLY A 193 8.74 -0.76 16.47
CA GLY A 193 9.08 -0.60 15.06
C GLY A 193 9.75 -1.85 14.48
N LYS A 194 10.21 -1.75 13.23
CA LYS A 194 10.88 -2.82 12.50
C LYS A 194 11.80 -2.25 11.45
N GLU A 195 12.92 -2.94 11.22
CA GLU A 195 13.82 -2.71 10.09
C GLU A 195 13.94 -3.99 9.24
N ASP A 196 13.48 -3.90 8.00
CA ASP A 196 13.58 -4.99 7.02
C ASP A 196 13.63 -4.40 5.61
N ASN A 197 14.79 -4.40 5.04
CA ASN A 197 15.10 -3.78 3.76
C ASN A 197 14.96 -4.75 2.56
N VAL A 198 14.39 -5.92 2.77
CA VAL A 198 14.19 -6.96 1.74
C VAL A 198 12.71 -7.12 1.40
N HIS A 199 11.88 -7.26 2.42
CA HIS A 199 10.46 -7.55 2.25
C HIS A 199 9.64 -6.28 2.04
N LEU A 200 8.44 -6.46 1.50
CA LEU A 200 7.49 -5.38 1.26
C LEU A 200 6.48 -5.28 2.43
N GLN A 201 5.91 -4.11 2.59
CA GLN A 201 4.64 -3.94 3.28
C GLN A 201 3.50 -3.80 2.27
N GLU A 202 2.25 -3.80 2.74
CA GLU A 202 1.05 -3.78 1.89
C GLU A 202 1.05 -2.68 0.81
N THR A 203 1.52 -1.48 1.13
CA THR A 203 1.65 -0.37 0.18
C THR A 203 2.61 -0.69 -0.96
N GLY A 204 3.78 -1.24 -0.66
CA GLY A 204 4.75 -1.66 -1.67
C GLY A 204 4.21 -2.84 -2.50
N ALA A 205 3.56 -3.81 -1.86
CA ALA A 205 2.92 -4.93 -2.54
C ALA A 205 1.85 -4.45 -3.53
N THR A 206 1.08 -3.43 -3.15
CA THR A 206 0.06 -2.80 -3.99
C THR A 206 0.67 -2.09 -5.20
N ASP A 207 1.79 -1.37 -5.04
CA ASP A 207 2.48 -0.71 -6.14
C ASP A 207 2.93 -1.72 -7.21
N TYR A 208 3.52 -2.84 -6.79
CA TYR A 208 3.96 -3.88 -7.73
C TYR A 208 2.78 -4.59 -8.42
N SER A 209 1.70 -4.88 -7.69
CA SER A 209 0.50 -5.49 -8.28
C SER A 209 -0.18 -4.55 -9.28
N ARG A 210 -0.23 -3.25 -8.99
CA ARG A 210 -0.71 -2.24 -9.93
C ARG A 210 0.13 -2.21 -11.20
N TYR A 211 1.45 -2.17 -11.05
CA TYR A 211 2.37 -2.19 -12.19
C TYR A 211 2.17 -3.43 -13.07
N ILE A 212 2.08 -4.63 -12.48
CA ILE A 212 1.84 -5.88 -13.22
C ILE A 212 0.57 -5.77 -14.06
N VAL A 213 -0.52 -5.29 -13.47
CA VAL A 213 -1.81 -5.20 -14.16
C VAL A 213 -1.81 -4.12 -15.24
N GLU A 214 -1.17 -2.99 -15.00
CA GLU A 214 -0.99 -1.94 -16.01
C GLU A 214 -0.17 -2.43 -17.21
N GLU A 215 0.86 -3.24 -16.98
CA GLU A 215 1.65 -3.84 -18.06
C GLU A 215 0.85 -4.90 -18.83
N ILE A 216 0.00 -5.69 -18.14
CA ILE A 216 -0.94 -6.61 -18.79
C ILE A 216 -1.90 -5.85 -19.72
N GLU A 217 -2.48 -4.74 -19.25
CA GLU A 217 -3.43 -3.92 -20.00
C GLU A 217 -2.79 -3.22 -21.22
N LYS A 218 -1.54 -2.80 -21.10
CA LYS A 218 -0.78 -2.16 -22.17
C LYS A 218 -0.21 -3.15 -23.20
N SER A 219 -0.15 -4.44 -22.83
CA SER A 219 0.53 -5.45 -23.63
C SER A 219 -0.25 -5.77 -24.92
N GLU A 220 0.45 -5.82 -26.04
CA GLU A 220 -0.07 -6.32 -27.32
C GLU A 220 0.06 -7.85 -27.45
N ASP A 221 0.65 -8.52 -26.47
CA ASP A 221 0.80 -9.97 -26.46
C ASP A 221 -0.56 -10.66 -26.31
N VAL A 222 -0.96 -11.34 -27.36
CA VAL A 222 -2.28 -12.02 -27.41
C VAL A 222 -2.45 -13.06 -26.31
N ARG A 223 -1.34 -13.59 -25.75
CA ARG A 223 -1.36 -14.53 -24.64
C ARG A 223 -1.89 -13.92 -23.36
N LEU A 224 -1.80 -12.58 -23.18
CA LEU A 224 -2.26 -11.86 -21.98
C LEU A 224 -3.68 -11.29 -22.12
N LYS A 225 -4.31 -11.42 -23.28
CA LYS A 225 -5.61 -10.80 -23.56
C LYS A 225 -6.69 -11.18 -22.54
N THR A 226 -6.77 -12.47 -22.17
CA THR A 226 -7.77 -12.94 -21.18
C THR A 226 -7.60 -12.25 -19.84
N LEU A 227 -6.36 -12.01 -19.39
CA LEU A 227 -6.08 -11.28 -18.15
C LEU A 227 -6.43 -9.80 -18.28
N ALA A 228 -6.08 -9.16 -19.41
CA ALA A 228 -6.40 -7.75 -19.66
C ALA A 228 -7.92 -7.49 -19.63
N GLU A 229 -8.72 -8.41 -20.18
CA GLU A 229 -10.20 -8.33 -20.19
C GLU A 229 -10.84 -8.65 -18.82
N ALA A 230 -10.05 -9.11 -17.87
CA ALA A 230 -10.51 -9.50 -16.53
C ALA A 230 -10.07 -8.50 -15.44
N THR A 231 -9.41 -7.40 -15.77
CA THR A 231 -9.00 -6.41 -14.79
C THR A 231 -10.19 -5.65 -14.20
N THR A 232 -10.08 -5.25 -12.93
CA THR A 232 -11.10 -4.46 -12.24
C THR A 232 -10.90 -2.96 -12.48
N PRO A 233 -11.97 -2.15 -12.47
CA PRO A 233 -11.85 -0.70 -12.44
C PRO A 233 -11.01 -0.23 -11.26
N ARG A 234 -10.28 0.86 -11.45
CA ARG A 234 -9.50 1.52 -10.42
C ARG A 234 -9.91 2.97 -10.29
N TYR A 235 -9.87 3.50 -9.09
CA TYR A 235 -10.28 4.84 -8.73
C TYR A 235 -9.11 5.62 -8.16
N ASN A 236 -9.06 6.93 -8.42
CA ASN A 236 -7.98 7.77 -7.94
C ASN A 236 -8.10 8.00 -6.43
N VAL A 237 -6.97 7.99 -5.76
CA VAL A 237 -6.83 8.53 -4.42
C VAL A 237 -5.75 9.60 -4.46
N ASP A 238 -6.14 10.83 -4.16
CA ASP A 238 -5.23 11.96 -4.08
C ASP A 238 -4.88 12.25 -2.61
N PHE A 239 -3.61 12.52 -2.38
CA PHE A 239 -3.06 12.86 -1.06
C PHE A 239 -2.43 14.23 -1.10
N GLU A 240 -2.80 15.09 -0.15
CA GLU A 240 -2.23 16.42 0.04
C GLU A 240 -1.80 16.64 1.49
N ALA A 241 -0.91 17.59 1.70
CA ALA A 241 -0.56 18.13 3.01
C ALA A 241 -1.07 19.56 3.13
N ASP A 242 -1.66 19.92 4.26
CA ASP A 242 -2.08 21.29 4.53
C ASP A 242 -0.89 22.26 4.69
N ASN A 243 0.26 21.70 5.02
CA ASN A 243 1.51 22.44 5.14
C ASN A 243 2.71 21.57 4.73
N ASP A 244 3.05 21.54 3.45
CA ASP A 244 4.14 20.75 2.89
C ASP A 244 5.49 21.03 3.56
N SER A 245 5.74 22.29 4.01
CA SER A 245 6.99 22.64 4.67
C SER A 245 7.19 21.96 6.04
N MET A 246 6.14 21.43 6.62
CA MET A 246 6.15 20.72 7.90
C MET A 246 6.14 19.19 7.74
N MET A 247 6.15 18.68 6.50
CA MET A 247 6.14 17.24 6.19
C MET A 247 7.48 16.81 5.62
N THR A 248 7.96 15.64 6.06
CA THR A 248 9.11 14.95 5.44
C THR A 248 8.64 13.94 4.39
N SER A 249 7.49 13.35 4.58
CA SER A 249 6.92 12.38 3.65
C SER A 249 5.42 12.21 3.88
N ILE A 250 4.68 11.90 2.82
CA ILE A 250 3.23 11.68 2.79
C ILE A 250 2.90 10.60 1.76
N SER A 251 1.80 9.88 1.93
CA SER A 251 1.28 8.94 0.93
C SER A 251 1.16 9.60 -0.45
N ARG A 252 1.44 8.83 -1.51
CA ARG A 252 1.41 9.30 -2.89
C ARG A 252 0.07 9.00 -3.55
N SER A 253 -0.40 9.95 -4.36
CA SER A 253 -1.57 9.77 -5.21
C SER A 253 -1.36 8.59 -6.18
N ALA A 254 -2.36 7.72 -6.25
CA ALA A 254 -2.34 6.54 -7.12
C ALA A 254 -3.77 6.03 -7.37
N THR A 255 -3.90 5.02 -8.24
CA THR A 255 -5.19 4.35 -8.50
C THR A 255 -5.28 3.03 -7.74
N PHE A 256 -6.48 2.72 -7.25
CA PHE A 256 -6.75 1.53 -6.45
C PHE A 256 -8.06 0.87 -6.87
N PRO A 257 -8.13 -0.47 -6.91
CA PRO A 257 -9.39 -1.17 -7.08
C PRO A 257 -10.25 -1.12 -5.82
N GLU A 258 -11.57 -1.26 -5.97
CA GLU A 258 -12.49 -1.39 -4.85
C GLU A 258 -12.10 -2.56 -3.93
N GLY A 259 -12.26 -2.37 -2.62
CA GLY A 259 -12.04 -3.39 -1.60
C GLY A 259 -10.58 -3.61 -1.17
N ILE A 260 -9.61 -2.95 -1.81
CA ILE A 260 -8.22 -3.00 -1.36
C ILE A 260 -8.00 -2.03 -0.19
N ASN A 261 -7.05 -2.35 0.68
CA ASN A 261 -6.61 -1.41 1.69
C ASN A 261 -5.74 -0.30 1.07
N VAL A 262 -6.07 0.93 1.38
CA VAL A 262 -5.26 2.12 1.09
C VAL A 262 -4.72 2.63 2.41
N THR A 263 -3.40 2.58 2.58
CA THR A 263 -2.76 3.07 3.80
C THR A 263 -2.42 4.54 3.67
N LEU A 264 -3.11 5.37 4.45
CA LEU A 264 -2.78 6.77 4.62
C LEU A 264 -1.67 6.87 5.66
N LYS A 265 -0.56 7.44 5.27
CA LYS A 265 0.64 7.50 6.09
C LYS A 265 1.36 8.83 5.86
N SER A 266 1.75 9.51 6.95
CA SER A 266 2.45 10.79 6.86
C SER A 266 3.45 10.94 7.98
N TYR A 267 4.57 11.57 7.67
CA TYR A 267 5.63 11.90 8.62
C TYR A 267 5.90 13.40 8.59
N GLY A 268 5.91 14.02 9.76
CA GLY A 268 6.27 15.42 9.95
C GLY A 268 7.74 15.61 10.30
N ILE A 269 8.22 16.84 10.18
CA ILE A 269 9.59 17.23 10.57
C ILE A 269 9.86 16.98 12.06
N ASP A 270 8.84 17.19 12.91
CA ASP A 270 8.93 16.96 14.35
C ASP A 270 8.26 15.63 14.70
N GLU A 271 9.06 14.63 15.05
CA GLU A 271 8.60 13.28 15.39
C GLU A 271 7.70 13.23 16.64
N ASN A 272 7.73 14.28 17.47
CA ASN A 272 6.85 14.38 18.64
C ASN A 272 5.46 14.90 18.31
N LYS A 273 5.24 15.38 17.10
CA LYS A 273 3.94 15.85 16.61
C LYS A 273 3.30 14.79 15.73
N LYS A 274 2.00 14.59 15.92
CA LYS A 274 1.20 13.68 15.11
C LYS A 274 0.51 14.42 13.98
N CYS A 275 0.52 13.79 12.80
CA CYS A 275 -0.37 14.18 11.72
C CYS A 275 -1.71 13.47 11.90
N PHE A 276 -2.78 14.08 11.45
CA PHE A 276 -4.08 13.45 11.31
C PHE A 276 -4.60 13.65 9.89
N TRP A 277 -5.61 12.85 9.52
CA TRP A 277 -6.14 12.84 8.17
C TRP A 277 -7.58 13.32 8.12
N THR A 278 -7.89 14.11 7.10
CA THR A 278 -9.25 14.49 6.73
C THR A 278 -9.59 13.98 5.34
N ASN A 279 -10.89 13.74 5.10
CA ASN A 279 -11.42 13.45 3.77
C ASN A 279 -11.73 14.75 2.99
N ALA A 280 -12.24 14.61 1.75
CA ALA A 280 -12.62 15.73 0.89
C ALA A 280 -13.66 16.67 1.51
N SER A 281 -14.50 16.19 2.43
CA SER A 281 -15.50 17.01 3.15
C SER A 281 -14.89 17.76 4.34
N GLY A 282 -13.62 17.51 4.65
CA GLY A 282 -12.94 18.09 5.83
C GLY A 282 -13.19 17.33 7.13
N ASP A 283 -13.86 16.16 7.07
CA ASP A 283 -14.09 15.32 8.24
C ASP A 283 -12.79 14.64 8.65
N VAL A 284 -12.46 14.63 9.93
CA VAL A 284 -11.30 13.88 10.45
C VAL A 284 -11.59 12.39 10.39
N VAL A 285 -10.86 11.68 9.55
CA VAL A 285 -10.99 10.22 9.38
C VAL A 285 -10.01 9.45 10.26
N SER A 286 -8.90 10.08 10.67
CA SER A 286 -7.93 9.48 11.59
C SER A 286 -7.13 10.54 12.33
N GLN A 287 -6.79 10.26 13.58
CA GLN A 287 -5.88 11.07 14.41
C GLN A 287 -4.50 10.41 14.57
N ASN A 288 -4.20 9.42 13.75
CA ASN A 288 -2.93 8.70 13.73
C ASN A 288 -2.15 9.01 12.46
N ASN A 289 -0.83 8.91 12.54
CA ASN A 289 0.04 9.04 11.38
C ASN A 289 -0.24 7.97 10.32
N VAL A 290 -0.73 6.81 10.75
CA VAL A 290 -1.11 5.70 9.90
C VAL A 290 -2.61 5.42 10.04
N TYR A 291 -3.29 5.38 8.92
CA TYR A 291 -4.70 5.02 8.83
C TYR A 291 -4.93 4.11 7.63
N VAL A 292 -5.70 3.04 7.81
CA VAL A 292 -6.05 2.11 6.74
C VAL A 292 -7.50 2.36 6.33
N TYR A 293 -7.68 2.74 5.08
CA TYR A 293 -8.98 2.97 4.44
C TYR A 293 -9.26 1.83 3.45
N VAL A 294 -10.46 1.26 3.47
CA VAL A 294 -10.88 0.28 2.46
C VAL A 294 -11.46 1.03 1.27
N MET A 295 -10.80 0.89 0.10
CA MET A 295 -11.17 1.61 -1.13
C MET A 295 -12.60 1.32 -1.54
N GLN A 296 -13.33 2.39 -1.82
CA GLN A 296 -14.69 2.35 -2.36
C GLN A 296 -14.65 2.47 -3.90
N ASN A 297 -15.80 2.40 -4.55
CA ASN A 297 -15.93 2.45 -6.01
C ASN A 297 -16.05 3.90 -6.54
N HIS A 298 -15.30 4.83 -6.00
CA HIS A 298 -15.23 6.23 -6.42
C HIS A 298 -13.88 6.85 -6.04
N ASP A 299 -13.53 7.95 -6.69
CA ASP A 299 -12.32 8.71 -6.38
C ASP A 299 -12.39 9.30 -4.97
N GLU A 300 -11.23 9.36 -4.32
CA GLU A 300 -11.08 9.86 -2.95
C GLU A 300 -9.99 10.92 -2.88
N HIS A 301 -10.11 11.79 -1.90
CA HIS A 301 -9.13 12.83 -1.60
C HIS A 301 -8.91 12.93 -0.10
N PHE A 302 -7.65 12.87 0.33
CA PHE A 302 -7.26 12.95 1.73
C PHE A 302 -6.21 14.04 1.94
N VAL A 303 -6.37 14.77 3.04
CA VAL A 303 -5.44 15.82 3.44
C VAL A 303 -4.80 15.45 4.77
N ALA A 304 -3.47 15.39 4.79
CA ALA A 304 -2.71 15.28 6.03
C ALA A 304 -2.62 16.66 6.69
N ILE A 305 -3.10 16.76 7.92
CA ILE A 305 -3.05 17.96 8.73
C ILE A 305 -1.92 17.81 9.74
N TYR A 306 -0.94 18.73 9.67
CA TYR A 306 0.14 18.78 10.64
C TYR A 306 -0.23 19.75 11.76
N ASN A 307 -0.32 19.22 12.97
CA ASN A 307 -0.77 20.01 14.11
C ASN A 307 0.39 20.80 14.69
N ASP A 308 0.47 22.08 14.39
CA ASP A 308 1.26 23.02 15.21
C ASP A 308 0.54 23.20 16.55
N SER A 309 1.29 23.17 17.65
CA SER A 309 0.81 23.17 19.04
C SER A 309 -0.08 24.34 19.48
N SER A 310 -0.49 25.18 18.53
CA SER A 310 -1.49 26.25 18.76
C SER A 310 -2.95 25.78 18.68
N VAL A 311 -3.21 24.52 18.29
CA VAL A 311 -4.55 23.94 18.31
C VAL A 311 -4.75 23.27 19.65
N LEU A 312 -5.59 23.85 20.48
CA LEU A 312 -5.99 23.29 21.77
C LEU A 312 -6.52 21.86 21.61
N GLN A 313 -5.64 20.88 21.87
CA GLN A 313 -6.05 19.49 21.99
C GLN A 313 -6.89 19.32 23.24
N LYS A 314 -8.19 19.20 23.11
CA LYS A 314 -9.02 18.61 24.12
C LYS A 314 -9.59 17.30 23.60
N SER A 315 -9.31 16.24 24.34
CA SER A 315 -9.88 14.86 24.34
C SER A 315 -10.82 14.49 23.18
N VAL A 316 -10.78 13.22 22.78
CA VAL A 316 -11.72 12.48 21.91
C VAL A 316 -13.17 12.96 22.12
N ASP A 317 -13.47 14.14 21.63
CA ASP A 317 -14.80 14.72 21.61
C ASP A 317 -15.19 14.86 20.14
N ASP A 318 -16.41 14.60 19.84
CA ASP A 318 -17.05 14.64 18.54
C ASP A 318 -16.98 16.01 17.83
N PHE A 319 -16.08 16.91 18.27
CA PHE A 319 -15.92 18.26 17.74
C PHE A 319 -14.54 18.86 17.99
N LYS A 320 -14.16 19.85 17.17
CA LYS A 320 -12.95 20.68 17.34
C LYS A 320 -13.28 22.17 17.32
N ILE A 321 -12.64 22.91 18.21
CA ILE A 321 -12.78 24.37 18.26
C ILE A 321 -11.54 25.00 17.66
N TYR A 322 -11.74 25.79 16.62
CA TYR A 322 -10.75 26.64 16.00
C TYR A 322 -10.88 28.09 16.52
N ARG A 323 -9.98 28.96 16.13
CA ARG A 323 -9.99 30.36 16.54
C ARG A 323 -11.25 31.11 16.11
N ASP A 324 -11.80 30.76 14.96
CA ASP A 324 -12.93 31.41 14.31
C ASP A 324 -14.19 30.56 14.21
N ARG A 325 -14.11 29.25 14.55
CA ARG A 325 -15.22 28.31 14.35
C ARG A 325 -15.12 27.08 15.23
N ILE A 326 -16.22 26.33 15.33
CA ILE A 326 -16.30 24.97 15.81
C ILE A 326 -16.69 24.04 14.67
N VAL A 327 -16.10 22.84 14.61
CA VAL A 327 -16.37 21.79 13.62
C VAL A 327 -16.72 20.49 14.36
N PHE A 328 -17.83 19.85 13.99
CA PHE A 328 -18.29 18.55 14.50
C PHE A 328 -17.95 17.43 13.50
N TYR A 329 -17.66 16.23 14.01
CA TYR A 329 -17.17 15.10 13.22
C TYR A 329 -18.04 13.83 13.32
N ASP A 330 -19.17 13.91 14.03
CA ASP A 330 -20.05 12.75 14.27
C ASP A 330 -21.34 12.77 13.44
N ASN A 331 -21.48 13.73 12.53
CA ASN A 331 -22.67 13.92 11.65
C ASN A 331 -24.01 14.08 12.40
N LYS A 332 -23.97 14.38 13.71
CA LYS A 332 -25.17 14.66 14.48
C LYS A 332 -25.45 16.16 14.57
N ILE A 333 -26.71 16.50 14.78
CA ILE A 333 -27.07 17.90 15.03
C ILE A 333 -26.70 18.25 16.48
N HIS A 334 -25.83 19.24 16.64
CA HIS A 334 -25.43 19.79 17.93
C HIS A 334 -25.95 21.21 18.11
N THR A 335 -26.31 21.53 19.35
CA THR A 335 -26.66 22.89 19.72
C THR A 335 -25.46 23.57 20.36
N VAL A 336 -24.90 24.56 19.68
CA VAL A 336 -23.81 25.39 20.17
C VAL A 336 -24.39 26.66 20.77
N SER A 337 -24.23 26.86 22.09
CA SER A 337 -24.64 28.07 22.78
C SER A 337 -23.43 28.85 23.29
N ILE A 338 -23.41 30.15 23.11
CA ILE A 338 -22.30 31.03 23.46
C ILE A 338 -22.75 32.05 24.52
N TYR A 339 -21.92 32.20 25.52
CA TYR A 339 -22.13 33.14 26.63
C TYR A 339 -20.88 34.03 26.78
N THR A 340 -21.06 35.26 27.21
CA THR A 340 -19.93 36.09 27.69
C THR A 340 -19.28 35.39 28.90
N PHE A 341 -18.05 35.79 29.23
CA PHE A 341 -17.32 35.20 30.36
C PHE A 341 -18.04 35.38 31.72
N ASN A 342 -18.87 36.40 31.86
CA ASN A 342 -19.71 36.65 33.04
C ASN A 342 -21.09 35.98 32.97
N GLY A 343 -21.29 35.03 32.04
CA GLY A 343 -22.47 34.16 31.95
C GLY A 343 -23.67 34.71 31.18
N ARG A 344 -23.55 35.92 30.56
CA ARG A 344 -24.64 36.47 29.76
C ARG A 344 -24.74 35.75 28.41
N PHE A 345 -25.93 35.25 28.06
CA PHE A 345 -26.22 34.61 26.77
C PHE A 345 -25.97 35.56 25.60
N VAL A 346 -25.28 35.07 24.55
CA VAL A 346 -24.96 35.79 23.33
C VAL A 346 -25.76 35.23 22.15
N THR A 347 -25.64 33.93 21.86
CA THR A 347 -26.31 33.30 20.74
C THR A 347 -26.38 31.78 20.93
N SER A 348 -27.22 31.12 20.15
CA SER A 348 -27.27 29.66 20.02
C SER A 348 -27.59 29.29 18.59
N VAL A 349 -26.98 28.22 18.11
CA VAL A 349 -27.17 27.68 16.77
C VAL A 349 -27.17 26.17 16.82
N SER A 350 -27.99 25.54 15.97
CA SER A 350 -27.94 24.09 15.74
C SER A 350 -27.24 23.84 14.40
N THR A 351 -26.23 22.98 14.43
CA THR A 351 -25.43 22.62 13.27
C THR A 351 -24.99 21.15 13.35
N ASN A 352 -24.84 20.53 12.22
CA ASN A 352 -24.32 19.15 12.11
C ASN A 352 -22.89 19.07 11.55
N TYR A 353 -22.28 20.23 11.23
CA TYR A 353 -20.94 20.23 10.65
C TYR A 353 -20.06 21.33 11.24
N ASN A 354 -20.34 22.60 10.98
CA ASN A 354 -19.56 23.71 11.51
C ASN A 354 -20.43 24.91 11.89
N TYR A 355 -19.87 25.75 12.75
CA TYR A 355 -20.39 27.06 13.04
C TYR A 355 -19.24 28.07 13.15
N GLN A 356 -19.24 29.09 12.30
CA GLN A 356 -18.26 30.17 12.32
C GLN A 356 -18.68 31.22 13.35
N PHE A 357 -17.75 31.61 14.21
CA PHE A 357 -18.01 32.61 15.26
C PHE A 357 -18.07 34.01 14.66
N ASN A 358 -19.21 34.65 14.80
CA ASN A 358 -19.34 36.10 14.49
C ASN A 358 -19.40 36.86 15.79
N LEU A 359 -18.27 36.92 16.51
CA LEU A 359 -18.14 37.46 17.84
C LEU A 359 -17.12 38.62 17.84
N LYS A 360 -17.31 39.59 18.74
CA LYS A 360 -16.30 40.63 18.99
C LYS A 360 -15.13 40.02 19.76
N THR A 361 -13.97 40.68 19.67
CA THR A 361 -12.80 40.38 20.50
C THR A 361 -13.17 40.23 21.97
N GLY A 362 -12.79 39.13 22.58
CA GLY A 362 -13.11 38.88 24.01
C GLY A 362 -13.10 37.40 24.40
N ALA A 363 -13.33 37.17 25.69
CA ALA A 363 -13.44 35.84 26.26
C ALA A 363 -14.91 35.38 26.33
N TYR A 364 -15.18 34.17 25.91
CA TYR A 364 -16.53 33.59 25.88
C TYR A 364 -16.52 32.17 26.47
N ILE A 365 -17.70 31.74 26.92
CA ILE A 365 -17.98 30.35 27.29
C ILE A 365 -18.84 29.76 26.18
N LEU A 366 -18.42 28.65 25.62
CA LEU A 366 -19.15 27.90 24.63
C LEU A 366 -19.65 26.61 25.25
N THR A 367 -20.95 26.32 25.09
CA THR A 367 -21.54 25.07 25.52
C THR A 367 -22.06 24.30 24.32
N ILE A 368 -21.92 22.98 24.35
CA ILE A 368 -22.38 22.06 23.33
C ILE A 368 -23.41 21.14 23.96
N ASP A 369 -24.62 21.12 23.38
CA ASP A 369 -25.77 20.33 23.85
C ASP A 369 -26.13 20.54 25.33
N GLY A 370 -25.71 21.69 25.88
CA GLY A 370 -25.89 22.00 27.30
C GLY A 370 -25.06 21.15 28.27
N ILE A 371 -24.24 20.23 27.78
CA ILE A 371 -23.54 19.24 28.61
C ILE A 371 -22.03 19.56 28.70
N LYS A 372 -21.40 19.92 27.57
CA LYS A 372 -19.97 20.22 27.51
C LYS A 372 -19.76 21.72 27.46
N SER A 373 -18.87 22.25 28.28
CA SER A 373 -18.54 23.67 28.34
C SER A 373 -17.05 23.90 28.11
N THR A 374 -16.69 24.89 27.32
CA THR A 374 -15.30 25.28 27.14
C THR A 374 -15.16 26.79 27.04
N LYS A 375 -13.98 27.30 27.42
CA LYS A 375 -13.63 28.71 27.29
C LYS A 375 -12.95 28.94 25.95
N ILE A 376 -13.36 29.96 25.23
CA ILE A 376 -12.75 30.40 23.97
C ILE A 376 -12.32 31.87 24.07
N MET A 377 -11.27 32.20 23.31
CA MET A 377 -10.79 33.58 23.13
C MET A 377 -10.94 33.93 21.68
N ILE A 378 -11.62 35.04 21.42
CA ILE A 378 -11.75 35.66 20.10
C ILE A 378 -10.82 36.89 20.10
N GLU A 379 -9.88 36.94 19.18
CA GLU A 379 -8.91 38.03 19.01
C GLU A 379 -9.31 39.01 17.92
#